data_e2fc7ff3e47810fe690702b4b1cc87cd
#
_entry.id   e2fc7ff3e47810fe690702b4b1cc87cd
#
_cell.length_a   1.000
_cell.length_b   1.000
_cell.length_c   1.000
_cell.angle_alpha   90.00
_cell.angle_beta   90.00
_cell.angle_gamma   90.00
#
_symmetry.space_group_name_H-M   'P 1'
#
loop_
_entity.id
_entity.type
_entity.pdbx_description
1 polymer ?
#
loop_
_entity_poly.entity_id
_entity_poly.type
_entity_poly.pdbx_seq_one_letter_code
_entity_poly.pdbx_strand_id
1 'polypeptide(L)'
;LDSSISGKRGSDWAVIESDEGATKTILPAMHPQVLVVTNLYRDQLTRNGHPMWVYSAIKESISDKSTLVLNADDPLVSLFGKDREGTVYFGADKLSSDSDTFTSVYNDMVYCPVCSAKMDYQTYHYNHIGHYSCSKCGYKRHNTTYSVTKADLEQGYIEIDSKLRIDLTLKSL
;
A
#
# COMPACT_ATOMS: atom_id res chain seq x y z
N LEU A 1 -0.16 -6.19 20.87
CA LEU A 1 -0.81 -5.52 22.01
C LEU A 1 -1.03 -6.47 23.20
N ASP A 2 -1.44 -7.72 22.96
CA ASP A 2 -1.69 -8.69 24.03
C ASP A 2 -0.43 -9.01 24.88
N SER A 3 0.74 -9.08 24.27
CA SER A 3 2.00 -9.35 25.01
C SER A 3 2.44 -8.18 25.88
N SER A 4 2.14 -6.95 25.47
CA SER A 4 2.47 -5.73 26.23
C SER A 4 1.56 -5.55 27.45
N ILE A 5 0.29 -5.99 27.34
CA ILE A 5 -0.69 -5.90 28.44
C ILE A 5 -0.52 -7.05 29.43
N SER A 6 -0.11 -8.23 28.97
CA SER A 6 0.01 -9.42 29.83
C SER A 6 1.32 -9.52 30.60
N GLY A 7 2.30 -8.64 30.37
CA GLY A 7 3.63 -8.68 30.99
C GLY A 7 4.45 -9.93 30.64
N LYS A 8 4.00 -10.75 29.71
CA LYS A 8 4.76 -11.90 29.21
C LYS A 8 5.80 -11.41 28.20
N ARG A 9 7.06 -11.44 28.58
CA ARG A 9 8.19 -11.34 27.65
C ARG A 9 8.19 -12.62 26.81
N GLY A 10 7.68 -12.55 25.57
CA GLY A 10 7.50 -13.76 24.77
C GLY A 10 7.69 -13.64 23.27
N SER A 11 7.89 -12.44 22.74
CA SER A 11 8.19 -12.30 21.31
C SER A 11 9.17 -11.18 21.07
N ASP A 12 10.12 -11.44 20.17
CA ASP A 12 11.11 -10.46 19.72
C ASP A 12 10.51 -9.45 18.71
N TRP A 13 9.22 -9.63 18.36
CA TRP A 13 8.53 -8.84 17.36
C TRP A 13 7.19 -8.31 17.87
N ALA A 14 6.88 -7.06 17.52
CA ALA A 14 5.56 -6.46 17.66
C ALA A 14 5.05 -6.01 16.29
N VAL A 15 3.85 -6.44 15.92
CA VAL A 15 3.13 -5.94 14.75
C VAL A 15 2.00 -5.05 15.26
N ILE A 16 2.01 -3.79 14.80
CA ILE A 16 1.06 -2.77 15.28
C ILE A 16 0.36 -2.20 14.06
N GLU A 17 -0.97 -2.29 14.05
CA GLU A 17 -1.80 -1.56 13.12
C GLU A 17 -1.96 -0.12 13.61
N SER A 18 -1.84 0.84 12.69
CA SER A 18 -2.00 2.26 12.97
C SER A 18 -2.94 2.89 11.96
N ASP A 19 -3.96 3.55 12.46
CA ASP A 19 -4.78 4.47 11.67
C ASP A 19 -3.92 5.60 11.12
N GLU A 20 -4.16 6.02 9.88
CA GLU A 20 -3.38 7.06 9.21
C GLU A 20 -3.40 8.40 9.94
N GLY A 21 -4.49 8.73 10.62
CA GLY A 21 -4.58 9.93 11.45
C GLY A 21 -3.70 9.90 12.69
N ALA A 22 -3.41 8.70 13.21
CA ALA A 22 -2.57 8.51 14.39
C ALA A 22 -1.06 8.44 14.06
N THR A 23 -0.69 8.30 12.80
CA THR A 23 0.71 8.09 12.37
C THR A 23 1.66 9.19 12.80
N LYS A 24 1.23 10.46 12.78
CA LYS A 24 2.03 11.61 13.25
C LYS A 24 2.48 11.48 14.72
N THR A 25 1.70 10.82 15.54
CA THR A 25 2.00 10.61 16.96
C THR A 25 2.74 9.30 17.19
N ILE A 26 2.32 8.24 16.50
CA ILE A 26 2.81 6.88 16.72
C ILE A 26 4.20 6.69 16.13
N LEU A 27 4.42 7.07 14.88
CA LEU A 27 5.70 6.81 14.20
C LEU A 27 6.90 7.47 14.89
N PRO A 28 6.84 8.77 15.30
CA PRO A 28 7.93 9.39 16.03
C PRO A 28 8.18 8.82 17.42
N ALA A 29 7.14 8.27 18.07
CA ALA A 29 7.27 7.69 19.40
C ALA A 29 7.82 6.26 19.38
N MET A 30 7.47 5.47 18.35
CA MET A 30 7.78 4.04 18.29
C MET A 30 9.02 3.72 17.45
N HIS A 31 9.37 4.57 16.49
CA HIS A 31 10.50 4.35 15.58
C HIS A 31 10.51 2.93 14.99
N PRO A 32 9.47 2.50 14.25
CA PRO A 32 9.39 1.14 13.75
C PRO A 32 10.57 0.80 12.84
N GLN A 33 11.11 -0.40 12.96
CA GLN A 33 12.17 -0.87 12.06
C GLN A 33 11.64 -1.10 10.64
N VAL A 34 10.38 -1.55 10.54
CA VAL A 34 9.69 -1.78 9.26
C VAL A 34 8.35 -1.04 9.29
N LEU A 35 8.09 -0.27 8.26
CA LEU A 35 6.81 0.39 8.04
C LEU A 35 6.18 -0.16 6.77
N VAL A 36 5.02 -0.81 6.92
CA VAL A 36 4.21 -1.30 5.80
C VAL A 36 3.10 -0.30 5.51
N VAL A 37 2.99 0.15 4.26
CA VAL A 37 1.87 0.99 3.80
C VAL A 37 1.14 0.25 2.69
N THR A 38 -0.11 -0.09 2.94
CA THR A 38 -0.91 -0.94 2.05
C THR A 38 -1.63 -0.15 0.97
N ASN A 39 -2.31 0.92 1.35
CA ASN A 39 -3.05 1.80 0.44
C ASN A 39 -3.37 3.14 1.12
N LEU A 40 -3.72 4.14 0.31
CA LEU A 40 -4.24 5.43 0.77
C LEU A 40 -5.52 5.78 -0.01
N TYR A 41 -6.66 5.54 0.62
CA TYR A 41 -7.98 5.86 0.07
C TYR A 41 -8.59 7.09 0.71
N ARG A 42 -9.58 7.66 0.02
CA ARG A 42 -10.49 8.67 0.62
C ARG A 42 -11.56 8.05 1.53
N ASP A 43 -11.22 7.03 2.30
CA ASP A 43 -12.21 6.24 3.04
C ASP A 43 -13.01 7.08 4.08
N GLN A 44 -12.43 8.11 4.64
CA GLN A 44 -13.11 8.94 5.62
C GLN A 44 -12.84 10.44 5.40
N LEU A 45 -13.31 10.99 4.29
CA LEU A 45 -13.12 12.40 3.95
C LEU A 45 -13.48 13.38 5.09
N THR A 46 -14.46 13.01 5.91
CA THR A 46 -14.88 13.80 7.08
C THR A 46 -13.87 13.74 8.22
N ARG A 47 -13.03 12.71 8.31
CA ARG A 47 -12.02 12.54 9.38
C ARG A 47 -10.61 12.88 8.92
N ASN A 48 -10.22 12.40 7.74
CA ASN A 48 -8.82 12.40 7.32
C ASN A 48 -8.51 13.41 6.19
N GLY A 49 -9.55 14.02 5.58
CA GLY A 49 -9.36 14.99 4.51
C GLY A 49 -8.87 14.37 3.18
N HIS A 50 -8.19 15.16 2.38
CA HIS A 50 -7.71 14.74 1.07
C HIS A 50 -6.52 13.76 1.20
N PRO A 51 -6.43 12.67 0.39
CA PRO A 51 -5.33 11.69 0.46
C PRO A 51 -3.92 12.29 0.44
N MET A 52 -3.71 13.42 -0.25
CA MET A 52 -2.44 14.13 -0.24
C MET A 52 -2.05 14.70 1.13
N TRP A 53 -2.99 15.07 1.97
CA TRP A 53 -2.69 15.54 3.34
C TRP A 53 -2.25 14.39 4.22
N VAL A 54 -2.93 13.24 4.09
CA VAL A 54 -2.53 11.99 4.76
C VAL A 54 -1.13 11.58 4.31
N TYR A 55 -0.87 11.60 3.01
CA TYR A 55 0.45 11.34 2.45
C TYR A 55 1.52 12.24 3.07
N SER A 56 1.30 13.56 3.08
CA SER A 56 2.27 14.52 3.65
C SER A 56 2.50 14.24 5.15
N ALA A 57 1.43 13.96 5.88
CA ALA A 57 1.48 13.65 7.31
C ALA A 57 2.33 12.41 7.61
N ILE A 58 2.12 11.33 6.85
CA ILE A 58 2.89 10.10 6.97
C ILE A 58 4.34 10.37 6.56
N LYS A 59 4.57 11.02 5.43
CA LYS A 59 5.90 11.31 4.90
C LYS A 59 6.78 12.06 5.90
N GLU A 60 6.24 13.06 6.56
CA GLU A 60 6.93 13.85 7.59
C GLU A 60 7.26 13.03 8.85
N SER A 61 6.56 11.94 9.08
CA SER A 61 6.68 11.10 10.28
C SER A 61 7.57 9.87 10.07
N ILE A 62 7.90 9.52 8.82
CA ILE A 62 8.72 8.36 8.50
C ILE A 62 10.17 8.60 8.91
N SER A 63 10.73 7.71 9.73
CA SER A 63 12.16 7.72 10.05
C SER A 63 13.00 7.24 8.88
N ASP A 64 14.14 7.88 8.66
CA ASP A 64 15.12 7.44 7.65
C ASP A 64 15.69 6.05 7.93
N LYS A 65 15.59 5.60 9.17
CA LYS A 65 16.07 4.27 9.63
C LYS A 65 15.06 3.15 9.40
N SER A 66 13.80 3.47 9.11
CA SER A 66 12.77 2.46 8.87
C SER A 66 12.90 1.89 7.46
N THR A 67 12.85 0.57 7.32
CA THR A 67 12.66 -0.08 6.02
C THR A 67 11.21 0.12 5.58
N LEU A 68 11.00 0.63 4.37
CA LEU A 68 9.66 0.77 3.82
C LEU A 68 9.27 -0.48 3.03
N VAL A 69 8.04 -0.96 3.28
CA VAL A 69 7.38 -2.01 2.50
C VAL A 69 6.10 -1.41 1.92
N LEU A 70 6.10 -1.14 0.63
CA LEU A 70 5.11 -0.31 -0.04
C LEU A 70 4.34 -1.05 -1.12
N ASN A 71 3.05 -0.76 -1.23
CA ASN A 71 2.25 -1.22 -2.35
C ASN A 71 2.65 -0.48 -3.63
N ALA A 72 3.23 -1.21 -4.59
CA ALA A 72 3.61 -0.67 -5.90
C ALA A 72 2.41 -0.27 -6.75
N ASP A 73 1.24 -0.90 -6.52
CA ASP A 73 0.03 -0.71 -7.31
C ASP A 73 -0.74 0.55 -6.93
N ASP A 74 -0.42 1.15 -5.76
CA ASP A 74 -0.96 2.44 -5.33
C ASP A 74 0.02 3.57 -5.69
N PRO A 75 -0.35 4.50 -6.61
CA PRO A 75 0.54 5.58 -7.03
C PRO A 75 0.98 6.50 -5.88
N LEU A 76 0.13 6.71 -4.88
CA LEU A 76 0.44 7.60 -3.77
C LEU A 76 1.32 6.91 -2.72
N VAL A 77 1.04 5.65 -2.41
CA VAL A 77 1.86 4.83 -1.51
C VAL A 77 3.25 4.61 -2.11
N SER A 78 3.30 4.25 -3.38
CA SER A 78 4.56 4.00 -4.09
C SER A 78 5.50 5.22 -4.08
N LEU A 79 4.94 6.44 -4.00
CA LEU A 79 5.69 7.68 -3.98
C LEU A 79 6.54 7.87 -2.70
N PHE A 80 6.21 7.20 -1.57
CA PHE A 80 7.05 7.27 -0.36
C PHE A 80 8.46 6.74 -0.58
N GLY A 81 8.63 5.79 -1.49
CA GLY A 81 9.92 5.18 -1.78
C GLY A 81 10.67 5.78 -2.97
N LYS A 82 10.15 6.83 -3.63
CA LYS A 82 10.69 7.37 -4.88
C LYS A 82 12.18 7.72 -4.83
N ASP A 83 12.62 8.32 -3.72
CA ASP A 83 14.00 8.77 -3.54
C ASP A 83 14.69 8.02 -2.38
N ARG A 84 14.27 6.78 -2.10
CA ARG A 84 14.71 6.02 -0.94
C ARG A 84 15.22 4.64 -1.33
N GLU A 85 16.50 4.40 -1.09
CA GLU A 85 17.11 3.08 -1.28
C GLU A 85 16.61 2.05 -0.26
N GLY A 86 16.66 0.77 -0.64
CA GLY A 86 16.26 -0.33 0.24
C GLY A 86 14.75 -0.45 0.46
N THR A 87 13.92 0.29 -0.29
CA THR A 87 12.48 0.13 -0.26
C THR A 87 12.08 -1.19 -0.89
N VAL A 88 11.24 -1.94 -0.19
CA VAL A 88 10.63 -3.18 -0.68
C VAL A 88 9.26 -2.86 -1.27
N TYR A 89 9.01 -3.30 -2.48
CA TYR A 89 7.72 -3.13 -3.14
C TYR A 89 6.99 -4.46 -3.27
N PHE A 90 5.71 -4.48 -2.89
CA PHE A 90 4.81 -5.58 -3.17
C PHE A 90 3.67 -5.10 -4.08
N GLY A 91 2.99 -6.03 -4.74
CA GLY A 91 1.86 -5.73 -5.61
C GLY A 91 1.31 -6.98 -6.25
N ALA A 92 0.49 -6.82 -7.28
CA ALA A 92 -0.04 -7.94 -8.04
C ALA A 92 0.35 -7.84 -9.51
N ASP A 93 0.59 -8.98 -10.14
CA ASP A 93 0.63 -9.08 -11.59
C ASP A 93 -0.79 -8.91 -12.15
N LYS A 94 -0.94 -8.87 -13.46
CA LYS A 94 -2.30 -8.84 -14.05
C LYS A 94 -3.05 -10.11 -13.67
N LEU A 95 -4.13 -9.94 -12.91
CA LEU A 95 -5.00 -11.02 -12.44
C LEU A 95 -6.20 -11.20 -13.37
N SER A 96 -6.85 -12.36 -13.32
CA SER A 96 -8.06 -12.64 -14.12
C SER A 96 -9.26 -11.77 -13.71
N SER A 97 -9.26 -11.24 -12.50
CA SER A 97 -10.30 -10.35 -11.97
C SER A 97 -10.13 -8.88 -12.37
N ASP A 98 -9.00 -8.52 -12.97
CA ASP A 98 -8.68 -7.14 -13.30
C ASP A 98 -9.48 -6.59 -14.45
N SER A 99 -9.60 -5.27 -14.51
CA SER A 99 -10.24 -4.55 -15.59
C SER A 99 -9.24 -3.63 -16.29
N ASP A 100 -9.36 -3.53 -17.62
CA ASP A 100 -8.62 -2.56 -18.42
C ASP A 100 -9.31 -1.18 -18.43
N THR A 101 -10.50 -1.06 -17.82
CA THR A 101 -11.26 0.17 -17.69
C THR A 101 -11.61 0.44 -16.23
N PHE A 102 -11.68 1.72 -15.87
CA PHE A 102 -12.11 2.11 -14.54
C PHE A 102 -13.60 1.81 -14.32
N THR A 103 -13.91 1.01 -13.31
CA THR A 103 -15.29 0.54 -13.01
C THR A 103 -15.82 0.99 -11.66
N SER A 104 -14.98 1.61 -10.81
CA SER A 104 -15.34 2.02 -9.46
C SER A 104 -15.99 3.41 -9.43
N VAL A 105 -16.59 3.78 -8.28
CA VAL A 105 -17.26 5.06 -8.10
C VAL A 105 -16.26 6.22 -7.96
N TYR A 106 -15.14 5.99 -7.27
CA TYR A 106 -14.14 7.03 -6.98
C TYR A 106 -12.77 6.64 -7.52
N ASN A 107 -12.16 7.56 -8.29
CA ASN A 107 -10.77 7.46 -8.71
C ASN A 107 -9.97 8.58 -8.04
N ASP A 108 -9.17 8.26 -7.04
CA ASP A 108 -8.38 9.23 -6.30
C ASP A 108 -7.08 9.60 -7.01
N MET A 109 -6.65 8.80 -7.99
CA MET A 109 -5.39 8.97 -8.72
C MET A 109 -5.60 9.15 -10.24
N VAL A 110 -6.56 10.01 -10.62
CA VAL A 110 -6.74 10.44 -12.03
C VAL A 110 -5.53 11.22 -12.52
N TYR A 111 -4.87 11.94 -11.61
CA TYR A 111 -3.73 12.80 -11.92
C TYR A 111 -2.46 12.32 -11.22
N CYS A 112 -1.35 12.45 -11.93
CA CYS A 112 -0.03 12.08 -11.43
C CYS A 112 0.33 12.87 -10.16
N PRO A 113 0.67 12.21 -9.05
CA PRO A 113 1.02 12.89 -7.81
C PRO A 113 2.35 13.67 -7.89
N VAL A 114 3.13 13.47 -8.96
CA VAL A 114 4.40 14.16 -9.18
C VAL A 114 4.25 15.42 -10.03
N CYS A 115 3.47 15.37 -11.12
CA CYS A 115 3.43 16.47 -12.10
C CYS A 115 2.01 16.92 -12.48
N SER A 116 0.99 16.38 -11.84
CA SER A 116 -0.44 16.70 -12.06
C SER A 116 -0.94 16.48 -13.51
N ALA A 117 -0.20 15.76 -14.34
CA ALA A 117 -0.72 15.31 -15.64
C ALA A 117 -1.65 14.12 -15.44
N LYS A 118 -2.51 13.85 -16.42
CA LYS A 118 -3.38 12.67 -16.39
C LYS A 118 -2.54 11.40 -16.31
N MET A 119 -2.97 10.47 -15.46
CA MET A 119 -2.35 9.15 -15.35
C MET A 119 -2.91 8.19 -16.42
N ASP A 120 -2.02 7.36 -16.93
CA ASP A 120 -2.36 6.28 -17.83
C ASP A 120 -2.35 4.96 -17.05
N TYR A 121 -3.46 4.21 -17.13
CA TYR A 121 -3.58 2.89 -16.49
C TYR A 121 -3.64 1.80 -17.54
N GLN A 122 -2.82 0.79 -17.38
CA GLN A 122 -2.83 -0.42 -18.20
C GLN A 122 -3.83 -1.44 -17.65
N THR A 123 -4.02 -1.45 -16.31
CA THR A 123 -4.99 -2.32 -15.67
C THR A 123 -5.36 -1.77 -14.28
N TYR A 124 -6.55 -2.09 -13.82
CA TYR A 124 -7.08 -1.77 -12.50
C TYR A 124 -7.38 -3.07 -11.75
N HIS A 125 -6.78 -3.24 -10.57
CA HIS A 125 -7.13 -4.31 -9.64
C HIS A 125 -8.38 -3.91 -8.84
N TYR A 126 -8.35 -2.70 -8.28
CA TYR A 126 -9.45 -2.14 -7.50
C TYR A 126 -9.32 -0.61 -7.38
N ASN A 127 -10.38 0.16 -7.60
CA ASN A 127 -10.33 1.63 -7.61
C ASN A 127 -9.16 2.15 -8.47
N HIS A 128 -8.25 2.95 -7.86
CA HIS A 128 -7.04 3.48 -8.49
C HIS A 128 -5.80 2.58 -8.27
N ILE A 129 -5.97 1.42 -7.65
CA ILE A 129 -4.90 0.44 -7.46
C ILE A 129 -4.75 -0.37 -8.73
N GLY A 130 -3.54 -0.41 -9.28
CA GLY A 130 -3.30 -1.14 -10.54
C GLY A 130 -1.96 -0.81 -11.17
N HIS A 131 -1.84 -1.11 -12.46
CA HIS A 131 -0.64 -0.81 -13.24
C HIS A 131 -0.79 0.53 -13.92
N TYR A 132 0.04 1.48 -13.54
CA TYR A 132 -0.03 2.87 -13.98
C TYR A 132 1.30 3.41 -14.50
N SER A 133 1.21 4.45 -15.30
CA SER A 133 2.33 5.26 -15.74
C SER A 133 1.90 6.70 -16.03
N CYS A 134 2.85 7.62 -16.01
CA CYS A 134 2.65 9.00 -16.41
C CYS A 134 3.54 9.30 -17.63
N SER A 135 2.92 9.51 -18.78
CA SER A 135 3.60 9.81 -20.04
C SER A 135 4.35 11.15 -20.00
N LYS A 136 3.95 12.10 -19.11
CA LYS A 136 4.58 13.42 -19.01
C LYS A 136 5.89 13.42 -18.21
N CYS A 137 5.95 12.75 -17.05
CA CYS A 137 7.12 12.81 -16.18
C CYS A 137 7.84 11.48 -15.99
N GLY A 138 7.33 10.40 -16.59
CA GLY A 138 7.91 9.07 -16.47
C GLY A 138 7.63 8.36 -15.14
N TYR A 139 6.87 8.99 -14.20
CA TYR A 139 6.46 8.31 -12.97
C TYR A 139 5.60 7.09 -13.31
N LYS A 140 5.94 5.95 -12.76
CA LYS A 140 5.27 4.69 -13.05
C LYS A 140 5.33 3.74 -11.87
N ARG A 141 4.50 2.71 -11.90
CA ARG A 141 4.55 1.58 -10.99
C ARG A 141 5.97 1.05 -10.87
N HIS A 142 6.45 0.87 -9.65
CA HIS A 142 7.73 0.23 -9.38
C HIS A 142 7.67 -1.27 -9.64
N ASN A 143 8.81 -1.86 -9.99
CA ASN A 143 8.93 -3.31 -10.03
C ASN A 143 8.75 -3.86 -8.63
N THR A 144 7.97 -4.91 -8.51
CA THR A 144 7.70 -5.58 -7.23
C THR A 144 8.86 -6.50 -6.82
N THR A 145 9.15 -6.50 -5.54
CA THR A 145 10.02 -7.51 -4.92
C THR A 145 9.23 -8.79 -4.67
N TYR A 146 7.93 -8.64 -4.33
CA TYR A 146 6.99 -9.73 -4.14
C TYR A 146 5.71 -9.44 -4.91
N SER A 147 5.26 -10.38 -5.73
CA SER A 147 4.08 -10.20 -6.58
C SER A 147 3.05 -11.29 -6.33
N VAL A 148 1.78 -10.90 -6.15
CA VAL A 148 0.68 -11.85 -6.25
C VAL A 148 0.52 -12.21 -7.72
N THR A 149 0.85 -13.44 -8.06
CA THR A 149 0.80 -13.95 -9.44
C THR A 149 -0.52 -14.64 -9.77
N LYS A 150 -1.28 -15.04 -8.75
CA LYS A 150 -2.61 -15.63 -8.87
C LYS A 150 -3.44 -15.32 -7.64
N ALA A 151 -4.71 -15.02 -7.85
CA ALA A 151 -5.71 -14.92 -6.79
C ALA A 151 -6.94 -15.72 -7.20
N ASP A 152 -7.37 -16.62 -6.33
CA ASP A 152 -8.59 -17.41 -6.46
C ASP A 152 -9.41 -17.22 -5.18
N LEU A 153 -10.30 -16.23 -5.21
CA LEU A 153 -11.11 -15.86 -4.06
C LEU A 153 -12.24 -16.86 -3.80
N GLU A 154 -12.66 -17.62 -4.82
CA GLU A 154 -13.68 -18.67 -4.65
C GLU A 154 -13.10 -19.87 -3.89
N GLN A 155 -11.86 -20.25 -4.21
CA GLN A 155 -11.14 -21.30 -3.49
C GLN A 155 -10.41 -20.76 -2.25
N GLY A 156 -10.35 -19.45 -2.06
CA GLY A 156 -9.78 -18.82 -0.88
C GLY A 156 -8.25 -18.90 -0.80
N TYR A 157 -7.52 -18.66 -1.89
CA TYR A 157 -6.06 -18.63 -1.85
C TYR A 157 -5.45 -17.58 -2.79
N ILE A 158 -4.20 -17.23 -2.51
CA ILE A 158 -3.34 -16.47 -3.39
C ILE A 158 -2.01 -17.20 -3.60
N GLU A 159 -1.35 -16.92 -4.73
CA GLU A 159 0.03 -17.37 -4.99
C GLU A 159 0.94 -16.15 -5.10
N ILE A 160 2.08 -16.20 -4.41
CA ILE A 160 3.12 -15.18 -4.46
C ILE A 160 4.30 -15.72 -5.26
N ASP A 161 4.75 -14.96 -6.26
CA ASP A 161 5.87 -15.26 -7.17
C ASP A 161 5.76 -16.66 -7.81
N SER A 162 4.52 -17.17 -7.98
CA SER A 162 4.25 -18.54 -8.45
C SER A 162 4.95 -19.64 -7.64
N LYS A 163 5.29 -19.37 -6.39
CA LYS A 163 6.06 -20.28 -5.51
C LYS A 163 5.40 -20.53 -4.18
N LEU A 164 4.84 -19.50 -3.57
CA LEU A 164 4.23 -19.57 -2.23
C LEU A 164 2.72 -19.45 -2.36
N ARG A 165 2.00 -20.50 -2.01
CA ARG A 165 0.55 -20.48 -1.85
C ARG A 165 0.20 -20.09 -0.43
N ILE A 166 -0.71 -19.14 -0.28
CA ILE A 166 -1.29 -18.71 0.99
C ILE A 166 -2.81 -18.94 0.93
N ASP A 167 -3.30 -19.79 1.80
CA ASP A 167 -4.75 -19.99 1.97
C ASP A 167 -5.32 -18.85 2.82
N LEU A 168 -6.37 -18.21 2.29
CA LEU A 168 -7.03 -17.08 2.93
C LEU A 168 -8.15 -17.60 3.81
N THR A 169 -8.04 -17.41 5.10
CA THR A 169 -9.14 -17.69 6.03
C THR A 169 -10.09 -16.48 6.00
N LEU A 170 -10.93 -16.42 4.97
CA LEU A 170 -12.01 -15.42 4.92
C LEU A 170 -13.07 -15.86 5.95
N LYS A 171 -13.00 -15.33 7.15
CA LYS A 171 -14.16 -15.35 8.04
C LYS A 171 -15.18 -14.40 7.39
N SER A 172 -16.32 -14.97 6.99
CA SER A 172 -17.47 -14.17 6.58
C SER A 172 -17.79 -13.19 7.72
N LEU A 173 -17.68 -11.91 7.42
CA LEU A 173 -18.19 -10.83 8.28
C LEU A 173 -19.71 -10.84 8.25
#